data_f8da398ed5c560485e5107ec3ba453ce
#
_entry.id   f8da398ed5c560485e5107ec3ba453ce
#
_cell.length_a   1.000
_cell.length_b   1.000
_cell.length_c   1.000
_cell.angle_alpha   90.00
_cell.angle_beta   90.00
_cell.angle_gamma   90.00
#
_symmetry.space_group_name_H-M   'P 1'
#
loop_
_entity.id
_entity.type
_entity.pdbx_description
1 polymer ?
#
loop_
_entity_poly.entity_id
_entity_poly.type
_entity_poly.pdbx_seq_one_letter_code
_entity_poly.pdbx_strand_id
1 'polypeptide(L)'
;MSTKHFNIFNTGESSFFTPGVQLANIARVKPDAPAIVYINSENKESVMTWHSLEVLSNRIAWYLLEQGIKPGKSVIVALPNIPTHIALAFGIWKAGGCYVPVSPRVPRKNMIEICECVSPSLVITNRWKPEGCLSLSSSELKTISEDYPEHMPPDIMAVPNLANCSGGTSGKTKVIEQDMAAGE
;
A
#
# COMPACT_ATOMS: atom_id res chain seq x y z
N MET A 1 25.14 -29.81 -9.89
CA MET A 1 25.02 -28.34 -10.13
C MET A 1 24.55 -27.72 -8.83
N SER A 2 25.43 -26.98 -8.16
CA SER A 2 25.17 -26.44 -6.82
C SER A 2 24.40 -25.13 -6.96
N THR A 3 23.14 -25.09 -6.47
CA THR A 3 22.31 -23.91 -6.40
C THR A 3 22.88 -23.01 -5.32
N LYS A 4 23.61 -21.96 -5.70
CA LYS A 4 24.02 -20.91 -4.75
C LYS A 4 22.78 -20.13 -4.35
N HIS A 5 22.26 -20.37 -3.16
CA HIS A 5 21.34 -19.46 -2.52
C HIS A 5 22.09 -18.16 -2.19
N PHE A 6 21.76 -17.11 -2.90
CA PHE A 6 22.24 -15.77 -2.60
C PHE A 6 21.42 -15.25 -1.41
N ASN A 7 21.97 -15.35 -0.21
CA ASN A 7 21.37 -14.79 0.99
C ASN A 7 21.73 -13.29 1.03
N ILE A 8 20.82 -12.42 0.60
CA ILE A 8 21.02 -10.96 0.49
C ILE A 8 20.98 -10.28 1.88
N PHE A 9 20.69 -11.05 2.94
CA PHE A 9 20.41 -10.54 4.28
C PHE A 9 21.44 -10.91 5.35
N ASN A 10 22.64 -11.35 4.96
CA ASN A 10 23.66 -11.70 5.93
C ASN A 10 24.67 -10.54 6.13
N THR A 11 24.21 -9.44 6.73
CA THR A 11 25.06 -8.50 7.46
C THR A 11 24.57 -8.53 8.90
N GLY A 12 25.43 -9.00 9.81
CA GLY A 12 25.14 -9.32 11.21
C GLY A 12 24.64 -8.19 12.11
N GLU A 13 23.97 -7.20 11.56
CA GLU A 13 23.11 -6.24 12.22
C GLU A 13 21.71 -6.41 11.67
N SER A 14 20.74 -6.64 12.54
CA SER A 14 19.31 -6.67 12.21
C SER A 14 18.85 -5.26 11.80
N SER A 15 19.28 -4.81 10.62
CA SER A 15 18.77 -3.58 10.04
C SER A 15 17.39 -3.85 9.48
N PHE A 16 16.37 -3.49 10.24
CA PHE A 16 14.99 -3.51 9.77
C PHE A 16 14.84 -2.47 8.66
N PHE A 17 14.82 -2.92 7.41
CA PHE A 17 14.47 -2.08 6.28
C PHE A 17 12.97 -1.95 6.19
N THR A 18 12.48 -0.72 6.01
CA THR A 18 11.06 -0.52 5.69
C THR A 18 10.69 -1.21 4.37
N PRO A 19 9.43 -1.56 4.13
CA PRO A 19 9.00 -2.10 2.84
C PRO A 19 9.37 -1.18 1.66
N GLY A 20 9.36 0.15 1.88
CA GLY A 20 9.78 1.13 0.89
C GLY A 20 11.23 0.97 0.50
N VAL A 21 12.14 0.87 1.46
CA VAL A 21 13.59 0.66 1.22
C VAL A 21 13.83 -0.70 0.56
N GLN A 22 13.12 -1.75 0.98
CA GLN A 22 13.24 -3.07 0.37
C GLN A 22 12.85 -3.04 -1.12
N LEU A 23 11.72 -2.39 -1.46
CA LEU A 23 11.29 -2.22 -2.84
C LEU A 23 12.33 -1.45 -3.67
N ALA A 24 12.82 -0.31 -3.15
CA ALA A 24 13.82 0.50 -3.82
C ALA A 24 15.11 -0.30 -4.11
N ASN A 25 15.57 -1.11 -3.15
CA ASN A 25 16.75 -1.97 -3.34
C ASN A 25 16.52 -3.03 -4.42
N ILE A 26 15.36 -3.68 -4.47
CA ILE A 26 15.04 -4.68 -5.50
C ILE A 26 14.94 -3.99 -6.86
N ALA A 27 14.26 -2.86 -6.96
CA ALA A 27 14.11 -2.11 -8.21
C ALA A 27 15.46 -1.64 -8.77
N ARG A 28 16.42 -1.28 -7.91
CA ARG A 28 17.79 -0.92 -8.31
C ARG A 28 18.57 -2.12 -8.88
N VAL A 29 18.38 -3.33 -8.34
CA VAL A 29 19.13 -4.53 -8.74
C VAL A 29 18.51 -5.21 -9.94
N LYS A 30 17.17 -5.20 -10.06
CA LYS A 30 16.41 -5.92 -11.10
C LYS A 30 15.30 -5.04 -11.68
N PRO A 31 15.60 -3.85 -12.25
CA PRO A 31 14.59 -2.87 -12.67
C PRO A 31 13.59 -3.45 -13.66
N ASP A 32 14.05 -4.19 -14.65
CA ASP A 32 13.23 -4.69 -15.76
C ASP A 32 12.59 -6.06 -15.49
N ALA A 33 12.92 -6.70 -14.37
CA ALA A 33 12.32 -7.98 -14.02
C ALA A 33 10.85 -7.79 -13.61
N PRO A 34 9.98 -8.79 -13.90
CA PRO A 34 8.59 -8.78 -13.46
C PRO A 34 8.48 -8.71 -11.93
N ALA A 35 7.77 -7.70 -11.43
CA ALA A 35 7.34 -7.59 -10.05
C ALA A 35 5.93 -8.16 -9.88
N ILE A 36 5.03 -7.84 -10.81
CA ILE A 36 3.64 -8.29 -10.82
C ILE A 36 3.28 -8.74 -12.22
N VAL A 37 2.75 -9.95 -12.33
CA VAL A 37 2.08 -10.44 -13.53
C VAL A 37 0.58 -10.45 -13.23
N TYR A 38 -0.18 -9.65 -13.97
CA TYR A 38 -1.62 -9.50 -13.77
C TYR A 38 -2.38 -10.01 -14.98
N ILE A 39 -3.35 -10.88 -14.74
CA ILE A 39 -4.27 -11.40 -15.74
C ILE A 39 -5.64 -10.81 -15.44
N ASN A 40 -6.19 -10.05 -16.38
CA ASN A 40 -7.50 -9.42 -16.23
C ASN A 40 -8.66 -10.41 -16.52
N SER A 41 -9.89 -9.94 -16.36
CA SER A 41 -11.10 -10.75 -16.64
C SER A 41 -11.27 -11.21 -18.09
N GLU A 42 -10.52 -10.61 -19.03
CA GLU A 42 -10.49 -10.97 -20.45
C GLU A 42 -9.32 -11.91 -20.80
N ASN A 43 -8.66 -12.48 -19.80
CA ASN A 43 -7.43 -13.27 -19.93
C ASN A 43 -6.28 -12.54 -20.63
N LYS A 44 -6.25 -11.22 -20.57
CA LYS A 44 -5.11 -10.43 -21.03
C LYS A 44 -4.09 -10.28 -19.91
N GLU A 45 -2.85 -10.66 -20.21
CA GLU A 45 -1.72 -10.49 -19.32
C GLU A 45 -1.16 -9.07 -19.44
N SER A 46 -0.76 -8.52 -18.31
CA SER A 46 0.07 -7.31 -18.23
C SER A 46 1.13 -7.50 -17.16
N VAL A 47 2.29 -6.91 -17.38
CA VAL A 47 3.44 -7.02 -16.48
C VAL A 47 3.79 -5.63 -15.95
N MET A 48 3.93 -5.52 -14.64
CA MET A 48 4.54 -4.38 -13.98
C MET A 48 5.94 -4.79 -13.52
N THR A 49 6.96 -4.06 -13.95
CA THR A 49 8.34 -4.32 -13.53
C THR A 49 8.62 -3.75 -12.14
N TRP A 50 9.72 -4.17 -11.51
CA TRP A 50 10.15 -3.60 -10.22
C TRP A 50 10.39 -2.10 -10.31
N HIS A 51 10.98 -1.61 -11.41
CA HIS A 51 11.14 -0.17 -11.65
C HIS A 51 9.79 0.55 -11.73
N SER A 52 8.84 0.02 -12.51
CA SER A 52 7.52 0.63 -12.65
C SER A 52 6.74 0.67 -11.32
N LEU A 53 6.86 -0.39 -10.52
CA LEU A 53 6.24 -0.44 -9.19
C LEU A 53 6.88 0.58 -8.25
N GLU A 54 8.22 0.69 -8.26
CA GLU A 54 8.98 1.67 -7.48
C GLU A 54 8.56 3.10 -7.81
N VAL A 55 8.59 3.46 -9.11
CA VAL A 55 8.21 4.80 -9.59
C VAL A 55 6.78 5.14 -9.19
N LEU A 56 5.82 4.25 -9.47
CA LEU A 56 4.42 4.53 -9.15
C LEU A 56 4.20 4.68 -7.65
N SER A 57 4.82 3.83 -6.83
CA SER A 57 4.70 3.93 -5.38
C SER A 57 5.36 5.19 -4.82
N ASN A 58 6.46 5.67 -5.40
CA ASN A 58 7.10 6.94 -5.03
C ASN A 58 6.19 8.14 -5.31
N ARG A 59 5.64 8.21 -6.52
CA ARG A 59 4.69 9.27 -6.91
C ARG A 59 3.48 9.31 -5.99
N ILE A 60 2.91 8.13 -5.68
CA ILE A 60 1.80 8.01 -4.72
C ILE A 60 2.23 8.51 -3.33
N ALA A 61 3.42 8.14 -2.86
CA ALA A 61 3.90 8.55 -1.55
C ALA A 61 4.06 10.08 -1.45
N TRP A 62 4.63 10.72 -2.46
CA TRP A 62 4.74 12.18 -2.51
C TRP A 62 3.37 12.87 -2.47
N TYR A 63 2.41 12.38 -3.26
CA TYR A 63 1.04 12.86 -3.20
C TYR A 63 0.47 12.74 -1.79
N LEU A 64 0.59 11.58 -1.14
CA LEU A 64 0.06 11.35 0.20
C LEU A 64 0.70 12.27 1.25
N LEU A 65 2.00 12.52 1.14
CA LEU A 65 2.71 13.48 2.01
C LEU A 65 2.18 14.90 1.84
N GLU A 66 1.92 15.33 0.62
CA GLU A 66 1.32 16.65 0.34
C GLU A 66 -0.11 16.75 0.88
N GLN A 67 -0.88 15.65 0.84
CA GLN A 67 -2.20 15.59 1.49
C GLN A 67 -2.13 15.56 3.02
N GLY A 68 -0.93 15.66 3.61
CA GLY A 68 -0.73 15.72 5.05
C GLY A 68 -0.86 14.36 5.75
N ILE A 69 -0.67 13.25 5.04
CA ILE A 69 -0.56 11.94 5.69
C ILE A 69 0.65 11.96 6.62
N LYS A 70 0.40 11.66 7.88
CA LYS A 70 1.42 11.61 8.97
C LYS A 70 1.67 10.16 9.37
N PRO A 71 2.80 9.86 10.04
CA PRO A 71 3.09 8.52 10.52
C PRO A 71 1.91 7.89 11.28
N GLY A 72 1.57 6.66 10.91
CA GLY A 72 0.49 5.88 11.49
C GLY A 72 -0.94 6.29 11.07
N LYS A 73 -1.11 7.34 10.26
CA LYS A 73 -2.45 7.73 9.77
C LYS A 73 -2.99 6.72 8.76
N SER A 74 -4.24 6.32 8.99
CA SER A 74 -4.89 5.28 8.20
C SER A 74 -5.30 5.76 6.81
N VAL A 75 -4.99 4.94 5.80
CA VAL A 75 -5.45 5.07 4.42
C VAL A 75 -6.18 3.79 4.02
N ILE A 76 -7.49 3.87 3.82
CA ILE A 76 -8.30 2.73 3.38
C ILE A 76 -8.12 2.52 1.88
N VAL A 77 -7.84 1.28 1.49
CA VAL A 77 -7.78 0.86 0.08
C VAL A 77 -8.82 -0.22 -0.19
N ALA A 78 -9.93 0.19 -0.81
CA ALA A 78 -11.05 -0.68 -1.17
C ALA A 78 -11.07 -0.92 -2.69
N LEU A 79 -9.99 -1.51 -3.21
CA LEU A 79 -9.80 -1.82 -4.62
C LEU A 79 -9.71 -3.33 -4.84
N PRO A 80 -10.04 -3.83 -6.06
CA PRO A 80 -9.74 -5.21 -6.44
C PRO A 80 -8.21 -5.45 -6.49
N ASN A 81 -7.82 -6.71 -6.58
CA ASN A 81 -6.41 -7.11 -6.69
C ASN A 81 -5.86 -6.76 -8.08
N ILE A 82 -5.53 -5.50 -8.29
CA ILE A 82 -4.92 -4.94 -9.49
C ILE A 82 -3.51 -4.41 -9.15
N PRO A 83 -2.62 -4.25 -10.14
CA PRO A 83 -1.26 -3.76 -9.88
C PRO A 83 -1.20 -2.44 -9.10
N THR A 84 -2.11 -1.51 -9.39
CA THR A 84 -2.22 -0.24 -8.66
C THR A 84 -2.48 -0.43 -7.16
N HIS A 85 -3.19 -1.50 -6.75
CA HIS A 85 -3.44 -1.79 -5.33
C HIS A 85 -2.13 -2.07 -4.58
N ILE A 86 -1.22 -2.82 -5.20
CA ILE A 86 0.10 -3.12 -4.61
C ILE A 86 0.96 -1.85 -4.56
N ALA A 87 0.97 -1.05 -5.65
CA ALA A 87 1.69 0.23 -5.66
C ALA A 87 1.18 1.19 -4.58
N LEU A 88 -0.15 1.19 -4.30
CA LEU A 88 -0.75 1.94 -3.20
C LEU A 88 -0.24 1.48 -1.83
N ALA A 89 -0.18 0.18 -1.57
CA ALA A 89 0.34 -0.32 -0.30
C ALA A 89 1.76 0.19 -0.04
N PHE A 90 2.66 0.06 -1.03
CA PHE A 90 4.02 0.60 -0.93
C PHE A 90 4.05 2.12 -0.81
N GLY A 91 3.22 2.84 -1.57
CA GLY A 91 3.14 4.30 -1.49
C GLY A 91 2.68 4.79 -0.11
N ILE A 92 1.70 4.11 0.49
CA ILE A 92 1.22 4.40 1.84
C ILE A 92 2.33 4.16 2.87
N TRP A 93 3.05 3.04 2.80
CA TRP A 93 4.18 2.75 3.70
C TRP A 93 5.32 3.75 3.53
N LYS A 94 5.68 4.13 2.31
CA LYS A 94 6.70 5.16 2.04
C LYS A 94 6.31 6.55 2.57
N ALA A 95 5.03 6.86 2.61
CA ALA A 95 4.52 8.08 3.23
C ALA A 95 4.41 7.97 4.78
N GLY A 96 4.75 6.83 5.37
CA GLY A 96 4.61 6.57 6.81
C GLY A 96 3.16 6.27 7.23
N GLY A 97 2.24 6.06 6.28
CA GLY A 97 0.83 5.80 6.56
C GLY A 97 0.56 4.35 6.98
N CYS A 98 -0.55 4.15 7.67
CA CYS A 98 -1.10 2.83 7.97
C CYS A 98 -1.98 2.35 6.80
N TYR A 99 -1.59 1.27 6.15
CA TYR A 99 -2.35 0.66 5.08
C TYR A 99 -3.52 -0.15 5.63
N VAL A 100 -4.75 0.15 5.17
CA VAL A 100 -5.99 -0.53 5.61
C VAL A 100 -6.67 -1.17 4.40
N PRO A 101 -6.36 -2.44 4.08
CA PRO A 101 -7.02 -3.15 3.00
C PRO A 101 -8.46 -3.49 3.35
N VAL A 102 -9.37 -3.16 2.45
CA VAL A 102 -10.80 -3.47 2.59
C VAL A 102 -11.30 -4.11 1.31
N SER A 103 -12.19 -5.09 1.44
CA SER A 103 -12.81 -5.70 0.26
C SER A 103 -13.51 -4.63 -0.61
N PRO A 104 -13.28 -4.60 -1.94
CA PRO A 104 -14.00 -3.69 -2.82
C PRO A 104 -15.51 -3.95 -2.87
N ARG A 105 -15.95 -5.09 -2.34
CA ARG A 105 -17.37 -5.49 -2.26
C ARG A 105 -17.97 -5.25 -0.88
N VAL A 106 -17.23 -4.60 0.03
CA VAL A 106 -17.73 -4.32 1.38
C VAL A 106 -19.08 -3.58 1.31
N PRO A 107 -20.10 -4.00 2.05
CA PRO A 107 -21.37 -3.28 2.12
C PRO A 107 -21.19 -1.86 2.68
N ARG A 108 -22.01 -0.91 2.21
CA ARG A 108 -21.96 0.49 2.65
C ARG A 108 -21.96 0.64 4.17
N LYS A 109 -22.83 -0.08 4.85
CA LYS A 109 -22.92 -0.06 6.32
C LYS A 109 -21.60 -0.43 6.98
N ASN A 110 -20.98 -1.52 6.53
CA ASN A 110 -19.70 -1.97 7.09
C ASN A 110 -18.54 -0.99 6.76
N MET A 111 -18.57 -0.35 5.58
CA MET A 111 -17.56 0.69 5.26
C MET A 111 -17.68 1.87 6.21
N ILE A 112 -18.90 2.29 6.57
CA ILE A 112 -19.12 3.36 7.56
C ILE A 112 -18.54 2.94 8.91
N GLU A 113 -18.85 1.76 9.38
CA GLU A 113 -18.33 1.22 10.65
C GLU A 113 -16.78 1.15 10.66
N ILE A 114 -16.16 0.74 9.52
CA ILE A 114 -14.72 0.72 9.36
C ILE A 114 -14.16 2.15 9.44
N CYS A 115 -14.76 3.11 8.74
CA CYS A 115 -14.33 4.51 8.78
C CYS A 115 -14.45 5.10 10.19
N GLU A 116 -15.50 4.79 10.93
CA GLU A 116 -15.65 5.19 12.34
C GLU A 116 -14.56 4.59 13.25
N CYS A 117 -14.20 3.33 13.02
CA CYS A 117 -13.17 2.64 13.81
C CYS A 117 -11.75 3.17 13.54
N VAL A 118 -11.38 3.36 12.26
CA VAL A 118 -9.99 3.71 11.89
C VAL A 118 -9.77 5.19 11.66
N SER A 119 -10.83 5.99 11.55
CA SER A 119 -10.76 7.44 11.27
C SER A 119 -9.79 7.76 10.13
N PRO A 120 -10.04 7.27 8.89
CA PRO A 120 -9.09 7.33 7.81
C PRO A 120 -8.85 8.77 7.35
N SER A 121 -7.60 9.09 7.02
CA SER A 121 -7.25 10.37 6.38
C SER A 121 -7.63 10.37 4.89
N LEU A 122 -7.66 9.19 4.26
CA LEU A 122 -8.00 9.03 2.86
C LEU A 122 -8.66 7.67 2.61
N VAL A 123 -9.61 7.62 1.68
CA VAL A 123 -10.23 6.38 1.20
C VAL A 123 -10.05 6.26 -0.31
N ILE A 124 -9.39 5.19 -0.76
CA ILE A 124 -9.24 4.87 -2.18
C ILE A 124 -10.27 3.81 -2.56
N THR A 125 -11.23 4.17 -3.41
CA THR A 125 -12.31 3.27 -3.81
C THR A 125 -12.88 3.63 -5.19
N ASN A 126 -13.23 2.62 -5.98
CA ASN A 126 -13.91 2.79 -7.27
C ASN A 126 -15.43 2.68 -7.16
N ARG A 127 -15.95 2.67 -5.94
CA ARG A 127 -17.38 2.52 -5.67
C ARG A 127 -17.92 3.73 -4.92
N TRP A 128 -18.68 3.47 -3.87
CA TRP A 128 -19.25 4.50 -3.04
C TRP A 128 -18.18 5.18 -2.18
N LYS A 129 -18.13 6.52 -2.22
CA LYS A 129 -17.23 7.35 -1.42
C LYS A 129 -17.90 7.69 -0.09
N PRO A 130 -17.25 7.42 1.08
CA PRO A 130 -17.79 7.80 2.38
C PRO A 130 -17.93 9.32 2.52
N GLU A 131 -19.03 9.77 3.12
CA GLU A 131 -19.24 11.19 3.46
C GLU A 131 -18.28 11.61 4.58
N GLY A 132 -17.77 12.83 4.51
CA GLY A 132 -16.84 13.36 5.52
C GLY A 132 -15.40 12.84 5.43
N CYS A 133 -15.09 11.95 4.48
CA CYS A 133 -13.75 11.47 4.23
C CYS A 133 -13.23 11.94 2.86
N LEU A 134 -11.98 12.37 2.80
CA LEU A 134 -11.32 12.55 1.51
C LEU A 134 -11.31 11.20 0.77
N SER A 135 -11.80 11.18 -0.47
CA SER A 135 -11.92 9.92 -1.20
C SER A 135 -11.55 10.09 -2.66
N LEU A 136 -10.76 9.13 -3.18
CA LEU A 136 -10.33 9.08 -4.58
C LEU A 136 -10.64 7.71 -5.19
N SER A 137 -10.85 7.70 -6.50
CA SER A 137 -10.82 6.48 -7.31
C SER A 137 -9.38 6.12 -7.70
N SER A 138 -9.16 4.90 -8.14
CA SER A 138 -7.85 4.48 -8.65
C SER A 138 -7.43 5.25 -9.91
N SER A 139 -8.38 5.69 -10.74
CA SER A 139 -8.10 6.50 -11.92
C SER A 139 -7.72 7.94 -11.56
N GLU A 140 -8.47 8.58 -10.66
CA GLU A 140 -8.12 9.92 -10.16
C GLU A 140 -6.72 9.92 -9.54
N LEU A 141 -6.41 8.94 -8.69
CA LEU A 141 -5.10 8.82 -8.07
C LEU A 141 -3.99 8.63 -9.11
N LYS A 142 -4.20 7.78 -10.13
CA LYS A 142 -3.22 7.57 -11.19
C LYS A 142 -2.90 8.89 -11.90
N THR A 143 -3.90 9.63 -12.33
CA THR A 143 -3.73 10.92 -13.02
C THR A 143 -3.01 11.93 -12.12
N ILE A 144 -3.44 12.08 -10.88
CA ILE A 144 -2.80 13.00 -9.93
C ILE A 144 -1.33 12.61 -9.70
N SER A 145 -1.05 11.31 -9.54
CA SER A 145 0.30 10.85 -9.24
C SER A 145 1.31 11.08 -10.38
N GLU A 146 0.87 11.30 -11.61
CA GLU A 146 1.77 11.57 -12.75
C GLU A 146 2.56 12.88 -12.60
N ASP A 147 2.04 13.83 -11.81
CA ASP A 147 2.68 15.14 -11.56
C ASP A 147 3.73 15.09 -10.43
N TYR A 148 3.89 13.96 -9.75
CA TYR A 148 4.78 13.82 -8.59
C TYR A 148 6.12 13.18 -8.93
N PRO A 149 7.17 13.45 -8.09
CA PRO A 149 8.52 12.93 -8.31
C PRO A 149 8.59 11.40 -8.33
N GLU A 150 9.47 10.87 -9.19
CA GLU A 150 9.73 9.43 -9.32
C GLU A 150 10.69 8.88 -8.25
N HIS A 151 11.49 9.74 -7.63
CA HIS A 151 12.42 9.32 -6.59
C HIS A 151 11.72 9.07 -5.26
N MET A 152 12.27 8.16 -4.48
CA MET A 152 11.75 7.81 -3.15
C MET A 152 11.74 9.04 -2.23
N PRO A 153 10.63 9.31 -1.52
CA PRO A 153 10.63 10.30 -0.44
C PRO A 153 11.55 9.87 0.71
N PRO A 154 11.82 10.75 1.69
CA PRO A 154 12.50 10.35 2.91
C PRO A 154 11.85 9.15 3.55
N ASP A 155 12.66 8.17 4.00
CA ASP A 155 12.13 6.95 4.62
C ASP A 155 11.47 7.26 5.96
N ILE A 156 10.20 6.92 6.08
CA ILE A 156 9.38 7.16 7.27
C ILE A 156 8.83 5.82 7.73
N MET A 157 9.16 5.43 8.95
CA MET A 157 8.58 4.22 9.53
C MET A 157 7.12 4.47 9.93
N ALA A 158 6.22 3.68 9.37
CA ALA A 158 4.81 3.68 9.76
C ALA A 158 4.59 2.86 11.03
N VAL A 159 3.93 3.46 12.03
CA VAL A 159 3.54 2.78 13.28
C VAL A 159 2.14 3.27 13.67
N PRO A 160 1.09 2.43 13.57
CA PRO A 160 1.07 1.11 12.91
C PRO A 160 1.24 1.23 11.40
N ASN A 161 1.68 0.15 10.74
CA ASN A 161 1.85 0.12 9.29
C ASN A 161 0.74 -0.61 8.52
N LEU A 162 0.00 -1.46 9.22
CA LEU A 162 -1.11 -2.24 8.67
C LEU A 162 -2.25 -2.31 9.68
N ALA A 163 -3.48 -2.16 9.22
CA ALA A 163 -4.66 -2.44 10.03
C ALA A 163 -5.64 -3.32 9.24
N ASN A 164 -5.93 -4.50 9.77
CA ASN A 164 -6.89 -5.44 9.21
C ASN A 164 -8.25 -5.29 9.88
N CYS A 165 -9.30 -5.15 9.07
CA CYS A 165 -10.68 -5.09 9.55
C CYS A 165 -11.36 -6.43 9.38
N SER A 166 -11.85 -7.04 10.47
CA SER A 166 -12.65 -8.26 10.43
C SER A 166 -14.10 -8.00 10.83
N GLY A 167 -15.04 -8.54 10.06
CA GLY A 167 -16.42 -8.67 10.52
C GLY A 167 -16.47 -9.70 11.63
N GLY A 168 -16.55 -9.26 12.88
CA GLY A 168 -16.64 -10.18 14.01
C GLY A 168 -17.94 -10.99 13.98
N THR A 169 -17.93 -12.24 14.44
CA THR A 169 -19.12 -13.09 14.67
C THR A 169 -20.16 -12.43 15.60
N SER A 170 -19.76 -11.41 16.35
CA SER A 170 -20.59 -10.56 17.20
C SER A 170 -21.27 -9.40 16.47
N GLY A 171 -21.13 -9.29 15.14
CA GLY A 171 -21.72 -8.22 14.32
C GLY A 171 -21.04 -6.86 14.42
N LYS A 172 -19.97 -6.72 15.21
CA LYS A 172 -19.17 -5.50 15.30
C LYS A 172 -17.85 -5.64 14.53
N THR A 173 -17.50 -4.62 13.75
CA THR A 173 -16.20 -4.54 13.08
C THR A 173 -15.08 -4.48 14.13
N LYS A 174 -14.08 -5.34 13.98
CA LYS A 174 -12.84 -5.31 14.78
C LYS A 174 -11.70 -4.86 13.90
N VAL A 175 -10.83 -4.02 14.44
CA VAL A 175 -9.59 -3.55 13.81
C VAL A 175 -8.42 -4.18 14.55
N ILE A 176 -7.50 -4.80 13.82
CA ILE A 176 -6.26 -5.37 14.33
C ILE A 176 -5.13 -4.60 13.67
N GLU A 177 -4.40 -3.83 14.46
CA GLU A 177 -3.23 -3.08 14.02
C GLU A 177 -1.97 -3.94 14.15
N GLN A 178 -1.06 -3.77 13.22
CA GLN A 178 0.23 -4.44 13.18
C GLN A 178 1.35 -3.42 12.99
N ASP A 179 2.42 -3.60 13.74
CA ASP A 179 3.67 -2.88 13.59
C ASP A 179 4.71 -3.75 12.90
N MET A 180 5.59 -3.16 12.11
CA MET A 180 6.69 -3.90 11.48
C MET A 180 7.69 -4.44 12.50
N ALA A 181 7.77 -3.85 13.68
CA ALA A 181 8.65 -4.27 14.77
C ALA A 181 8.10 -5.45 15.59
N ALA A 182 6.88 -5.94 15.34
CA ALA A 182 6.25 -7.02 16.11
C ALA A 182 6.67 -8.43 15.65
N GLY A 183 7.84 -8.58 15.08
CA GLY A 183 8.44 -9.84 14.60
C GLY A 183 9.68 -10.23 15.39
N GLU A 184 9.60 -10.25 16.73
CA GLU A 184 10.55 -10.99 17.60
C GLU A 184 9.94 -12.31 18.06
#